data_9c49985984c76bcdbb253a38df1603e2
#
_entry.id   9c49985984c76bcdbb253a38df1603e2
#
_cell.length_a   1.000
_cell.length_b   1.000
_cell.length_c   1.000
_cell.angle_alpha   90.00
_cell.angle_beta   90.00
_cell.angle_gamma   90.00
#
_symmetry.space_group_name_H-M   'P 1'
#
loop_
_entity.id
_entity.type
_entity.pdbx_description
1 polymer ?
#
loop_
_entity_poly.entity_id
_entity_poly.type
_entity_poly.pdbx_seq_one_letter_code
_entity_poly.pdbx_strand_id
1 'polypeptide(L)'
;MLCTKLRGVMRYPCPCCGHLVFEEKPGSEDICLVCFWEDDLAQLRWPELAEGANAVSLIEAQKNYAEYGAIDRRFEGDVRKAREDEPLEPGFRLIGEQDSFEGLDDSAPWPEDPTTLYYWRQTFWRKGSSPTDN
;
A
#
# COMPACT_ATOMS: atom_id res chain seq x y z
N MET A 1 -16.84 5.56 2.17
CA MET A 1 -16.73 4.24 1.55
C MET A 1 -15.30 3.78 1.55
N LEU A 2 -15.05 2.66 2.15
CA LEU A 2 -13.69 2.21 2.34
C LEU A 2 -13.23 1.19 1.31
N CYS A 3 -14.17 0.49 0.70
CA CYS A 3 -13.87 -0.47 -0.34
C CYS A 3 -14.66 -0.11 -1.58
N THR A 4 -14.06 -0.35 -2.71
CA THR A 4 -14.75 -0.10 -3.97
C THR A 4 -15.18 -1.43 -4.55
N LYS A 5 -16.46 -1.51 -4.89
CA LYS A 5 -17.02 -2.72 -5.47
C LYS A 5 -17.07 -2.55 -6.97
N LEU A 6 -16.37 -3.43 -7.68
CA LEU A 6 -16.31 -3.39 -9.12
C LEU A 6 -16.85 -4.70 -9.67
N ARG A 7 -17.87 -4.62 -10.52
CA ARG A 7 -18.46 -5.80 -11.14
C ARG A 7 -18.88 -6.84 -10.11
N GLY A 8 -19.36 -6.38 -8.95
CA GLY A 8 -19.78 -7.28 -7.90
C GLY A 8 -18.65 -7.81 -7.03
N VAL A 9 -17.42 -7.39 -7.29
CA VAL A 9 -16.25 -7.86 -6.56
C VAL A 9 -15.67 -6.72 -5.76
N MET A 10 -15.37 -6.98 -4.49
CA MET A 10 -14.68 -6.00 -3.67
C MET A 10 -13.22 -5.97 -4.09
N ARG A 11 -12.66 -4.78 -4.22
CA ARG A 11 -11.28 -4.61 -4.58
C ARG A 11 -10.57 -3.72 -3.57
N TYR A 12 -9.32 -4.02 -3.33
CA TYR A 12 -8.49 -3.28 -2.40
C TYR A 12 -7.31 -2.70 -3.15
N PRO A 13 -6.86 -1.50 -2.76
CA PRO A 13 -5.77 -0.83 -3.50
C PRO A 13 -4.42 -1.42 -3.17
N CYS A 14 -3.55 -1.40 -4.17
CA CYS A 14 -2.14 -1.67 -3.95
C CYS A 14 -1.51 -0.41 -3.37
N PRO A 15 -0.84 -0.48 -2.23
CA PRO A 15 -0.30 0.74 -1.63
C PRO A 15 0.84 1.37 -2.41
N CYS A 16 1.44 0.64 -3.33
CA CYS A 16 2.51 1.19 -4.15
C CYS A 16 1.95 2.03 -5.29
N CYS A 17 1.03 1.48 -6.07
CA CYS A 17 0.52 2.19 -7.24
C CYS A 17 -0.87 2.78 -7.05
N GLY A 18 -1.58 2.38 -6.01
CA GLY A 18 -2.89 2.95 -5.71
C GLY A 18 -4.05 2.38 -6.50
N HIS A 19 -3.79 1.47 -7.42
CA HIS A 19 -4.85 0.90 -8.24
C HIS A 19 -5.58 -0.20 -7.48
N LEU A 20 -6.88 -0.33 -7.76
CA LEU A 20 -7.73 -1.31 -7.09
C LEU A 20 -7.55 -2.66 -7.75
N VAL A 21 -6.52 -3.40 -7.34
CA VAL A 21 -6.11 -4.63 -8.00
C VAL A 21 -6.29 -5.87 -7.15
N PHE A 22 -6.32 -5.76 -5.82
CA PHE A 22 -6.37 -6.92 -4.96
C PHE A 22 -7.80 -7.27 -4.61
N GLU A 23 -8.07 -8.56 -4.49
CA GLU A 23 -9.40 -9.02 -4.12
C GLU A 23 -9.52 -9.35 -2.66
N GLU A 24 -8.43 -9.22 -1.92
CA GLU A 24 -8.42 -9.51 -0.50
C GLU A 24 -7.83 -8.37 0.28
N LYS A 25 -8.12 -8.33 1.57
CA LYS A 25 -7.59 -7.30 2.46
C LYS A 25 -6.07 -7.33 2.48
N PRO A 26 -5.44 -6.23 2.92
CA PRO A 26 -3.99 -6.16 2.96
C PRO A 26 -3.36 -7.33 3.70
N GLY A 27 -2.21 -7.76 3.23
CA GLY A 27 -1.53 -8.91 3.78
C GLY A 27 -1.84 -10.18 3.03
N SER A 28 -2.49 -10.07 1.86
CA SER A 28 -2.87 -11.23 1.06
C SER A 28 -1.69 -11.96 0.45
N GLU A 29 -0.56 -11.28 0.33
CA GLU A 29 0.64 -11.82 -0.32
C GLU A 29 0.48 -11.98 -1.83
N ASP A 30 -0.61 -11.47 -2.39
CA ASP A 30 -0.77 -11.44 -3.84
C ASP A 30 0.15 -10.40 -4.45
N ILE A 31 0.51 -10.60 -5.70
CA ILE A 31 1.39 -9.68 -6.41
C ILE A 31 0.56 -8.79 -7.31
N CYS A 32 0.78 -7.49 -7.21
CA CYS A 32 0.13 -6.52 -8.06
C CYS A 32 0.74 -6.60 -9.46
N LEU A 33 -0.06 -6.92 -10.47
CA LEU A 33 0.46 -7.05 -11.81
C LEU A 33 0.71 -5.71 -12.48
N VAL A 34 0.29 -4.62 -11.83
CA VAL A 34 0.53 -3.27 -12.38
C VAL A 34 1.90 -2.77 -11.99
N CYS A 35 2.36 -3.01 -10.75
CA CYS A 35 3.65 -2.50 -10.30
C CYS A 35 4.59 -3.57 -9.77
N PHE A 36 4.09 -4.76 -9.55
CA PHE A 36 4.83 -5.93 -9.05
C PHE A 36 5.07 -5.89 -7.54
N TRP A 37 4.32 -5.06 -6.82
CA TRP A 37 4.37 -5.06 -5.35
C TRP A 37 3.71 -6.31 -4.82
N GLU A 38 4.38 -7.01 -3.91
CA GLU A 38 3.75 -8.11 -3.20
C GLU A 38 3.09 -7.55 -1.94
N ASP A 39 1.85 -7.94 -1.70
CA ASP A 39 1.00 -7.36 -0.66
C ASP A 39 1.46 -7.78 0.72
N ASP A 40 2.41 -7.06 1.28
CA ASP A 40 3.07 -7.39 2.53
C ASP A 40 2.58 -6.43 3.62
N LEU A 41 2.00 -6.99 4.67
CA LEU A 41 1.38 -6.19 5.72
C LEU A 41 2.41 -5.40 6.52
N ALA A 42 3.56 -6.00 6.79
CA ALA A 42 4.60 -5.33 7.55
C ALA A 42 5.15 -4.13 6.80
N GLN A 43 5.36 -4.27 5.49
CA GLN A 43 5.89 -3.18 4.70
C GLN A 43 4.84 -2.08 4.48
N LEU A 44 3.57 -2.41 4.60
CA LEU A 44 2.53 -1.38 4.59
C LEU A 44 2.52 -0.62 5.91
N ARG A 45 2.65 -1.34 7.03
CA ARG A 45 2.65 -0.72 8.35
C ARG A 45 3.89 0.15 8.55
N TRP A 46 5.03 -0.35 8.08
CA TRP A 46 6.31 0.35 8.21
C TRP A 46 6.87 0.64 6.82
N PRO A 47 6.46 1.74 6.19
CA PRO A 47 6.82 2.00 4.79
C PRO A 47 8.31 2.20 4.53
N GLU A 48 9.11 2.35 5.58
CA GLU A 48 10.56 2.47 5.41
C GLU A 48 11.25 1.11 5.52
N LEU A 49 10.49 0.07 5.83
CA LEU A 49 11.08 -1.26 6.00
C LEU A 49 11.44 -1.85 4.65
N ALA A 50 12.74 -2.11 4.47
CA ALA A 50 13.24 -2.62 3.19
C ALA A 50 13.36 -4.14 3.19
N GLU A 51 12.94 -4.79 4.26
CA GLU A 51 13.01 -6.25 4.36
C GLU A 51 11.60 -6.81 4.49
N GLY A 52 11.30 -7.78 3.68
CA GLY A 52 9.99 -8.38 3.65
C GLY A 52 9.81 -9.10 2.35
N ALA A 53 8.55 -9.26 1.93
CA ALA A 53 8.27 -9.92 0.66
C ALA A 53 8.88 -9.15 -0.50
N ASN A 54 8.98 -7.82 -0.38
CA ASN A 54 9.58 -7.00 -1.41
C ASN A 54 10.99 -6.60 -0.98
N ALA A 55 11.90 -6.59 -1.94
CA ALA A 55 13.28 -6.24 -1.65
C ALA A 55 13.48 -4.74 -1.44
N VAL A 56 12.45 -3.94 -1.74
CA VAL A 56 12.49 -2.50 -1.52
C VAL A 56 11.40 -2.14 -0.55
N SER A 57 11.57 -1.01 0.16
CA SER A 57 10.53 -0.50 1.06
C SER A 57 9.37 0.05 0.23
N LEU A 58 8.24 0.27 0.87
CA LEU A 58 7.10 0.87 0.17
C LEU A 58 7.45 2.26 -0.36
N ILE A 59 8.17 3.05 0.43
CA ILE A 59 8.58 4.38 -0.03
C ILE A 59 9.44 4.29 -1.27
N GLU A 60 10.41 3.38 -1.25
CA GLU A 60 11.28 3.21 -2.40
C GLU A 60 10.50 2.65 -3.59
N ALA A 61 9.57 1.74 -3.32
CA ALA A 61 8.76 1.16 -4.38
C ALA A 61 7.93 2.22 -5.10
N GLN A 62 7.37 3.18 -4.33
CA GLN A 62 6.59 4.25 -4.93
C GLN A 62 7.46 5.13 -5.83
N LYS A 63 8.68 5.44 -5.38
CA LYS A 63 9.59 6.22 -6.20
C LYS A 63 9.96 5.48 -7.47
N ASN A 64 10.24 4.19 -7.34
CA ASN A 64 10.62 3.38 -8.49
C ASN A 64 9.47 3.24 -9.47
N TYR A 65 8.25 3.08 -8.95
CA TYR A 65 7.10 2.97 -9.83
C TYR A 65 6.90 4.26 -10.65
N ALA A 66 7.12 5.41 -10.02
CA ALA A 66 6.99 6.67 -10.74
C ALA A 66 8.03 6.79 -11.85
N GLU A 67 9.19 6.19 -11.66
CA GLU A 67 10.28 6.31 -12.63
C GLU A 67 10.29 5.18 -13.65
N TYR A 68 10.03 3.96 -13.22
CA TYR A 68 10.21 2.79 -14.09
C TYR A 68 8.91 2.06 -14.39
N GLY A 69 7.82 2.38 -13.70
CA GLY A 69 6.57 1.66 -13.87
C GLY A 69 6.50 0.37 -13.08
N ALA A 70 7.47 0.13 -12.21
CA ALA A 70 7.51 -1.07 -11.38
C ALA A 70 8.21 -0.74 -10.07
N ILE A 71 8.05 -1.61 -9.06
CA ILE A 71 8.67 -1.39 -7.76
C ILE A 71 10.20 -1.46 -7.83
N ASP A 72 10.73 -2.04 -8.89
CA ASP A 72 12.16 -2.21 -9.07
C ASP A 72 12.39 -2.29 -10.56
N ARG A 73 13.47 -1.69 -11.00
CA ARG A 73 13.78 -1.64 -12.42
C ARG A 73 13.85 -3.02 -13.07
N ARG A 74 14.28 -4.02 -12.31
CA ARG A 74 14.39 -5.38 -12.84
C ARG A 74 13.04 -6.00 -13.18
N PHE A 75 11.94 -5.42 -12.71
CA PHE A 75 10.62 -5.94 -12.99
C PHE A 75 9.88 -5.19 -14.09
N GLU A 76 10.57 -4.28 -14.78
CA GLU A 76 9.91 -3.50 -15.83
C GLU A 76 9.22 -4.37 -16.88
N GLY A 77 9.79 -5.52 -17.16
CA GLY A 77 9.21 -6.41 -18.17
C GLY A 77 8.15 -7.34 -17.65
N ASP A 78 7.86 -7.28 -16.35
CA ASP A 78 6.92 -8.20 -15.73
C ASP A 78 5.59 -7.55 -15.37
N VAL A 79 5.42 -6.27 -15.69
CA VAL A 79 4.23 -5.52 -15.29
C VAL A 79 3.44 -5.09 -16.52
N ARG A 80 2.22 -4.65 -16.29
CA ARG A 80 1.33 -4.16 -17.33
C ARG A 80 0.61 -2.92 -16.81
N LYS A 81 -0.01 -2.20 -17.72
CA LYS A 81 -0.81 -1.06 -17.33
C LYS A 81 -2.07 -1.51 -16.61
N ALA A 82 -2.58 -0.66 -15.75
CA ALA A 82 -3.85 -0.94 -15.08
C ALA A 82 -4.97 -1.06 -16.10
N ARG A 83 -5.90 -1.95 -15.82
CA ARG A 83 -7.07 -2.15 -16.69
C ARG A 83 -8.15 -1.16 -16.31
N GLU A 84 -9.20 -1.12 -17.14
CA GLU A 84 -10.33 -0.23 -16.86
C GLU A 84 -10.98 -0.55 -15.53
N ASP A 85 -11.02 -1.82 -15.15
CA ASP A 85 -11.62 -2.22 -13.89
C ASP A 85 -10.63 -2.19 -12.74
N GLU A 86 -9.49 -1.54 -12.93
CA GLU A 86 -8.47 -1.35 -11.89
C GLU A 86 -8.17 0.15 -11.75
N PRO A 87 -9.18 0.96 -11.42
CA PRO A 87 -8.94 2.40 -11.32
C PRO A 87 -8.09 2.74 -10.12
N LEU A 88 -7.54 3.94 -10.15
CA LEU A 88 -6.84 4.46 -8.98
C LEU A 88 -7.86 4.70 -7.88
N GLU A 89 -7.53 4.30 -6.65
CA GLU A 89 -8.47 4.55 -5.56
C GLU A 89 -8.62 6.06 -5.36
N PRO A 90 -9.86 6.56 -5.27
CA PRO A 90 -10.07 7.98 -5.01
C PRO A 90 -9.38 8.39 -3.71
N GLY A 91 -8.65 9.48 -3.76
CA GLY A 91 -7.94 9.96 -2.59
C GLY A 91 -6.55 9.38 -2.38
N PHE A 92 -6.18 8.38 -3.17
CA PHE A 92 -4.82 7.84 -3.05
C PHE A 92 -3.80 8.94 -3.36
N ARG A 93 -2.74 8.97 -2.54
CA ARG A 93 -1.61 9.88 -2.77
C ARG A 93 -0.34 9.17 -2.33
N LEU A 94 0.77 9.60 -2.87
CA LEU A 94 2.06 9.03 -2.49
C LEU A 94 2.46 9.51 -1.10
N ILE A 95 3.32 8.72 -0.46
CA ILE A 95 3.89 9.11 0.82
C ILE A 95 4.72 10.37 0.61
N GLY A 96 4.50 11.37 1.47
CA GLY A 96 5.21 12.63 1.39
C GLY A 96 5.90 12.95 2.69
N GLU A 97 6.58 14.09 2.71
CA GLU A 97 7.34 14.49 3.89
C GLU A 97 6.47 14.76 5.09
N GLN A 98 5.20 15.07 4.85
CA GLN A 98 4.28 15.35 5.95
C GLN A 98 3.83 14.06 6.65
N ASP A 99 4.09 12.93 6.05
CA ASP A 99 3.69 11.66 6.65
C ASP A 99 4.72 11.20 7.65
N SER A 100 4.24 10.66 8.76
CA SER A 100 5.13 10.04 9.72
C SER A 100 4.54 8.72 10.13
N PHE A 101 5.42 7.77 10.37
CA PHE A 101 5.01 6.43 10.71
C PHE A 101 5.73 6.01 11.99
N GLU A 102 5.11 5.08 12.71
CA GLU A 102 5.72 4.59 13.93
C GLU A 102 7.03 3.86 13.61
N GLY A 103 7.92 3.83 14.57
CA GLY A 103 9.14 3.06 14.41
C GLY A 103 8.85 1.58 14.39
N LEU A 104 9.78 0.82 13.85
CA LEU A 104 9.63 -0.62 13.79
C LEU A 104 9.64 -1.20 15.20
N ASP A 105 8.54 -1.86 15.55
CA ASP A 105 8.40 -2.50 16.84
C ASP A 105 7.39 -3.62 16.65
N ASP A 106 7.88 -4.80 16.38
CA ASP A 106 7.01 -5.92 16.06
C ASP A 106 6.32 -6.50 17.29
N SER A 107 6.62 -5.98 18.48
CA SER A 107 5.88 -6.36 19.67
C SER A 107 4.64 -5.49 19.87
N ALA A 108 4.52 -4.40 19.15
CA ALA A 108 3.36 -3.52 19.27
C ALA A 108 2.15 -4.17 18.61
N PRO A 109 0.96 -3.94 19.16
CA PRO A 109 -0.23 -4.59 18.61
C PRO A 109 -0.54 -4.14 17.19
N TRP A 110 -1.21 -5.00 16.45
CA TRP A 110 -1.68 -4.72 15.11
C TRP A 110 -3.13 -4.25 15.18
N PRO A 111 -3.57 -3.42 14.23
CA PRO A 111 -4.99 -3.08 14.21
C PRO A 111 -5.81 -4.31 13.83
N GLU A 112 -7.03 -4.36 14.35
CA GLU A 112 -7.94 -5.44 14.03
C GLU A 112 -8.29 -5.46 12.56
N ASP A 113 -8.49 -4.29 11.99
CA ASP A 113 -8.86 -4.17 10.59
C ASP A 113 -7.63 -3.69 9.81
N PRO A 114 -7.03 -4.57 9.00
CA PRO A 114 -5.79 -4.19 8.31
C PRO A 114 -5.99 -3.08 7.26
N THR A 115 -7.23 -2.81 6.83
CA THR A 115 -7.43 -1.70 5.91
C THR A 115 -7.17 -0.36 6.56
N THR A 116 -7.13 -0.30 7.90
CA THR A 116 -6.81 0.94 8.60
C THR A 116 -5.32 1.26 8.49
N LEU A 117 -4.54 0.39 7.88
CA LEU A 117 -3.13 0.67 7.63
C LEU A 117 -2.91 1.49 6.36
N TYR A 118 -3.93 1.66 5.52
CA TYR A 118 -3.81 2.51 4.34
C TYR A 118 -3.68 3.96 4.79
N TYR A 119 -2.48 4.51 4.68
CA TYR A 119 -2.13 5.79 5.30
C TYR A 119 -2.90 6.98 4.72
N TRP A 120 -3.34 6.90 3.47
CA TRP A 120 -4.01 8.04 2.82
C TRP A 120 -5.49 8.13 3.16
N ARG A 121 -6.05 7.10 3.80
CA ARG A 121 -7.47 7.09 4.13
C ARG A 121 -7.73 7.79 5.44
N GLN A 122 -8.93 8.35 5.58
CA GLN A 122 -9.32 8.96 6.84
C GLN A 122 -9.40 7.96 7.98
N THR A 123 -9.52 6.68 7.64
CA THR A 123 -9.57 5.62 8.63
C THR A 123 -8.19 5.14 9.07
N PHE A 124 -7.12 5.78 8.58
CA PHE A 124 -5.77 5.39 8.97
C PHE A 124 -5.68 5.33 10.50
N TRP A 125 -5.24 4.22 11.02
CA TRP A 125 -5.35 3.90 12.43
C TRP A 125 -4.55 4.84 13.34
N ARG A 126 -3.58 5.54 12.79
CA ARG A 126 -2.80 6.54 13.55
C ARG A 126 -3.27 7.95 13.31
N LYS A 127 -4.27 8.11 12.45
CA LYS A 127 -4.75 9.45 12.13
C LYS A 127 -5.48 10.01 13.34
N GLY A 128 -5.17 11.27 13.65
CA GLY A 128 -5.78 11.87 14.82
C GLY A 128 -5.04 11.57 16.09
N SER A 129 -4.17 10.58 16.09
CA SER A 129 -3.29 10.35 17.21
C SER A 129 -2.21 11.36 17.16
N SER A 130 -1.91 11.94 18.27
CA SER A 130 -0.80 12.87 18.29
C SER A 130 0.01 12.56 19.52
N PRO A 131 1.23 13.02 19.56
CA PRO A 131 2.05 12.80 20.73
C PRO A 131 1.44 13.36 21.99
N THR A 132 0.54 14.31 21.80
CA THR A 132 -0.13 14.87 22.95
C THR A 132 -1.40 14.15 23.25
N ASP A 133 -1.96 13.43 22.30
CA ASP A 133 -3.14 12.68 22.53
C ASP A 133 -2.84 11.38 23.08
N ASN A 134 -1.71 11.14 22.93
CA ASN A 134 -1.40 9.84 23.26
C ASN A 134 -0.24 9.81 24.02
#